data_609baaf8b1ce540e7d0550d4d014fe74
#
_entry.id   609baaf8b1ce540e7d0550d4d014fe74
#
_cell.length_a   1.000
_cell.length_b   1.000
_cell.length_c   1.000
_cell.angle_alpha   90.00
_cell.angle_beta   90.00
_cell.angle_gamma   90.00
#
_symmetry.space_group_name_H-M   'P 1'
#
loop_
_entity.id
_entity.type
_entity.pdbx_description
1 polymer ?
#
loop_
_entity_poly.entity_id
_entity_poly.type
_entity_poly.pdbx_seq_one_letter_code
_entity_poly.pdbx_strand_id
1 'polypeptide(L)'
;MEIRMSMQTGKQSICFETPPYIVSSASIVGKKEGEGPLGACFDLIGEDDKFGQDTWEEAESTLQKEAFGMAVGKAGLKKEEIRYLFSGDLLGQNIATSFGLMDYQVPLFGLYGACSTCGEALSLGAMCVAAGYADYVVAMTSSHFASAEKQFRFPLEYANQRPMSATWTVTGSGAYVLGKRKSNACITVSYTHLRAHETLANLV
;
A
#
# COMPACT_ATOMS: atom_id res chain seq x y z
N MET A 1 -20.70 31.51 15.28
CA MET A 1 -20.72 30.02 15.37
C MET A 1 -20.63 29.51 13.94
N GLU A 2 -19.41 29.23 13.45
CA GLU A 2 -19.25 28.63 12.12
C GLU A 2 -19.89 27.25 12.15
N ILE A 3 -20.86 27.03 11.28
CA ILE A 3 -21.44 25.71 11.05
C ILE A 3 -20.35 24.90 10.32
N ARG A 4 -19.59 24.11 11.08
CA ARG A 4 -18.65 23.14 10.50
C ARG A 4 -19.48 22.15 9.68
N MET A 5 -19.38 22.19 8.36
CA MET A 5 -20.03 21.19 7.52
C MET A 5 -19.48 19.81 7.90
N SER A 6 -20.35 18.82 8.00
CA SER A 6 -19.93 17.47 8.29
C SER A 6 -19.18 16.91 7.08
N MET A 7 -17.97 16.41 7.27
CA MET A 7 -17.23 15.67 6.23
C MET A 7 -17.93 14.36 5.84
N GLN A 8 -18.86 13.88 6.68
CA GLN A 8 -19.64 12.68 6.40
C GLN A 8 -20.72 12.96 5.36
N THR A 9 -20.73 12.18 4.29
CA THR A 9 -21.73 12.25 3.21
C THR A 9 -22.43 10.90 3.09
N GLY A 10 -23.73 10.87 3.40
CA GLY A 10 -24.49 9.62 3.48
C GLY A 10 -23.98 8.71 4.59
N LYS A 11 -23.96 7.40 4.34
CA LYS A 11 -23.57 6.40 5.35
C LYS A 11 -22.10 5.94 5.23
N GLN A 12 -21.48 6.09 4.08
CA GLN A 12 -20.22 5.41 3.75
C GLN A 12 -19.15 6.32 3.16
N SER A 13 -19.48 7.57 2.84
CA SER A 13 -18.57 8.48 2.17
C SER A 13 -18.11 9.61 3.11
N ILE A 14 -16.88 10.00 2.94
CA ILE A 14 -16.24 11.14 3.59
C ILE A 14 -15.76 12.07 2.49
N CYS A 15 -16.24 13.33 2.48
CA CYS A 15 -15.74 14.38 1.61
C CYS A 15 -14.81 15.29 2.42
N PHE A 16 -13.59 15.48 1.96
CA PHE A 16 -12.63 16.33 2.65
C PHE A 16 -12.81 17.80 2.23
N GLU A 17 -13.12 18.69 3.18
CA GLU A 17 -13.18 20.13 2.94
C GLU A 17 -11.81 20.68 2.51
N THR A 18 -10.76 20.19 3.12
CA THR A 18 -9.37 20.47 2.76
C THR A 18 -8.73 19.15 2.33
N PRO A 19 -8.77 18.84 1.01
CA PRO A 19 -8.28 17.57 0.51
C PRO A 19 -6.78 17.39 0.78
N PRO A 20 -6.35 16.27 1.34
CA PRO A 20 -4.93 15.91 1.36
C PRO A 20 -4.41 15.63 -0.04
N TYR A 21 -3.14 15.96 -0.27
CA TYR A 21 -2.48 15.75 -1.54
C TYR A 21 -1.58 14.51 -1.47
N ILE A 22 -1.48 13.81 -2.60
CA ILE A 22 -0.44 12.80 -2.83
C ILE A 22 0.81 13.57 -3.24
N VAL A 23 1.68 13.82 -2.28
CA VAL A 23 2.88 14.65 -2.44
C VAL A 23 3.94 13.96 -3.31
N SER A 24 4.05 12.65 -3.15
CA SER A 24 4.90 11.77 -3.95
C SER A 24 4.38 10.35 -3.90
N SER A 25 4.88 9.52 -4.81
CA SER A 25 4.64 8.08 -4.81
C SER A 25 5.90 7.34 -5.26
N ALA A 26 5.98 6.07 -4.87
CA ALA A 26 6.98 5.15 -5.35
C ALA A 26 6.36 3.80 -5.63
N SER A 27 6.88 3.11 -6.65
CA SER A 27 6.47 1.77 -7.06
C SER A 27 7.69 0.91 -7.32
N ILE A 28 7.77 -0.20 -6.60
CA ILE A 28 8.84 -1.19 -6.77
C ILE A 28 8.18 -2.51 -7.11
N VAL A 29 8.67 -3.20 -8.12
CA VAL A 29 8.07 -4.44 -8.61
C VAL A 29 9.11 -5.51 -8.87
N GLY A 30 8.64 -6.76 -8.95
CA GLY A 30 9.44 -7.90 -9.35
C GLY A 30 9.79 -7.87 -10.83
N LYS A 31 10.73 -8.75 -11.21
CA LYS A 31 11.20 -8.88 -12.59
C LYS A 31 10.06 -9.15 -13.57
N LYS A 32 9.13 -10.02 -13.20
CA LYS A 32 8.01 -10.41 -14.07
C LYS A 32 7.06 -9.24 -14.37
N GLU A 33 6.81 -8.40 -13.41
CA GLU A 33 5.99 -7.19 -13.57
C GLU A 33 6.71 -6.18 -14.48
N GLY A 34 8.05 -6.10 -14.37
CA GLY A 34 8.87 -5.26 -15.24
C GLY A 34 8.85 -5.69 -16.71
N GLU A 35 8.66 -6.98 -17.01
CA GLU A 35 8.51 -7.52 -18.35
C GLU A 35 7.11 -7.24 -18.95
N GLY A 36 6.17 -6.77 -18.13
CA GLY A 36 4.81 -6.47 -18.55
C GLY A 36 4.66 -5.14 -19.28
N PRO A 37 3.46 -4.83 -19.77
CA PRO A 37 3.22 -3.63 -20.59
C PRO A 37 3.40 -2.32 -19.81
N LEU A 38 3.39 -2.36 -18.48
CA LEU A 38 3.60 -1.20 -17.60
C LEU A 38 5.04 -1.13 -17.04
N GLY A 39 5.95 -1.99 -17.49
CA GLY A 39 7.31 -2.06 -16.96
C GLY A 39 8.02 -0.72 -16.90
N ALA A 40 7.92 0.08 -17.96
CA ALA A 40 8.53 1.41 -18.02
C ALA A 40 7.92 2.47 -17.06
N CYS A 41 6.79 2.14 -16.41
CA CYS A 41 6.10 3.05 -15.49
C CYS A 41 6.54 2.88 -14.03
N PHE A 42 7.22 1.78 -13.70
CA PHE A 42 7.66 1.52 -12.33
C PHE A 42 8.98 2.23 -12.04
N ASP A 43 9.13 2.64 -10.79
CA ASP A 43 10.32 3.36 -10.34
C ASP A 43 11.56 2.46 -10.20
N LEU A 44 11.33 1.22 -9.77
CA LEU A 44 12.37 0.22 -9.66
C LEU A 44 11.82 -1.16 -9.99
N ILE A 45 12.60 -1.91 -10.75
CA ILE A 45 12.31 -3.30 -11.10
C ILE A 45 13.42 -4.16 -10.49
N GLY A 46 13.05 -5.17 -9.70
CA GLY A 46 13.99 -6.12 -9.13
C GLY A 46 14.69 -6.94 -10.21
N GLU A 47 15.97 -7.22 -10.02
CA GLU A 47 16.72 -8.10 -10.93
C GLU A 47 16.29 -9.56 -10.79
N ASP A 48 15.88 -9.94 -9.59
CA ASP A 48 15.31 -11.24 -9.24
C ASP A 48 14.11 -11.09 -8.29
N ASP A 49 13.41 -12.20 -8.04
CA ASP A 49 12.21 -12.19 -7.19
C ASP A 49 12.54 -12.20 -5.68
N LYS A 50 13.80 -12.37 -5.31
CA LYS A 50 14.25 -12.37 -3.92
C LYS A 50 14.82 -11.03 -3.44
N PHE A 51 15.06 -10.10 -4.33
CA PHE A 51 15.66 -8.79 -3.99
C PHE A 51 16.94 -8.93 -3.18
N GLY A 52 17.76 -9.95 -3.50
CA GLY A 52 19.02 -10.24 -2.83
C GLY A 52 18.87 -10.84 -1.41
N GLN A 53 17.69 -11.29 -1.02
CA GLN A 53 17.41 -11.88 0.29
C GLN A 53 17.40 -13.42 0.23
N ASP A 54 17.49 -14.05 1.40
CA ASP A 54 17.48 -15.51 1.50
C ASP A 54 16.08 -16.10 1.47
N THR A 55 15.09 -15.39 2.03
CA THR A 55 13.68 -15.82 2.12
C THR A 55 12.74 -14.92 1.33
N TRP A 56 11.55 -15.43 1.01
CA TRP A 56 10.51 -14.68 0.31
C TRP A 56 9.89 -13.58 1.17
N GLU A 57 9.80 -13.82 2.46
CA GLU A 57 9.28 -12.87 3.44
C GLU A 57 10.23 -11.68 3.60
N GLU A 58 11.54 -11.92 3.63
CA GLU A 58 12.55 -10.86 3.63
C GLU A 58 12.55 -10.08 2.31
N ALA A 59 12.31 -10.75 1.18
CA ALA A 59 12.15 -10.10 -0.12
C ALA A 59 10.98 -9.10 -0.08
N GLU A 60 9.82 -9.50 0.44
CA GLU A 60 8.66 -8.61 0.56
C GLU A 60 8.91 -7.47 1.57
N SER A 61 9.61 -7.75 2.67
CA SER A 61 10.05 -6.70 3.61
C SER A 61 10.96 -5.67 2.94
N THR A 62 11.88 -6.13 2.08
CA THR A 62 12.78 -5.27 1.32
C THR A 62 12.01 -4.39 0.33
N LEU A 63 11.01 -4.93 -0.37
CA LEU A 63 10.12 -4.14 -1.23
C LEU A 63 9.49 -2.97 -0.49
N GLN A 64 8.96 -3.20 0.70
CA GLN A 64 8.35 -2.13 1.51
C GLN A 64 9.38 -1.12 1.99
N LYS A 65 10.54 -1.58 2.46
CA LYS A 65 11.63 -0.72 2.92
C LYS A 65 12.07 0.25 1.82
N GLU A 66 12.36 -0.28 0.64
CA GLU A 66 12.79 0.52 -0.50
C GLU A 66 11.70 1.48 -1.00
N ALA A 67 10.44 1.01 -1.08
CA ALA A 67 9.32 1.85 -1.50
C ALA A 67 9.10 3.04 -0.55
N PHE A 68 9.19 2.83 0.77
CA PHE A 68 9.12 3.91 1.75
C PHE A 68 10.26 4.91 1.53
N GLY A 69 11.51 4.45 1.50
CA GLY A 69 12.68 5.31 1.33
C GLY A 69 12.61 6.14 0.05
N MET A 70 12.20 5.51 -1.06
CA MET A 70 12.06 6.18 -2.34
C MET A 70 10.93 7.21 -2.35
N ALA A 71 9.75 6.89 -1.80
CA ALA A 71 8.63 7.82 -1.75
C ALA A 71 8.97 9.06 -0.91
N VAL A 72 9.57 8.87 0.26
CA VAL A 72 9.99 9.96 1.15
C VAL A 72 11.10 10.79 0.50
N GLY A 73 12.08 10.15 -0.14
CA GLY A 73 13.14 10.82 -0.88
C GLY A 73 12.61 11.67 -2.04
N LYS A 74 11.68 11.15 -2.85
CA LYS A 74 11.00 11.91 -3.93
C LYS A 74 10.20 13.10 -3.40
N ALA A 75 9.63 12.99 -2.20
CA ALA A 75 8.96 14.11 -1.54
C ALA A 75 9.94 15.20 -1.08
N GLY A 76 11.24 14.93 -1.03
CA GLY A 76 12.25 15.80 -0.46
C GLY A 76 12.13 15.93 1.07
N LEU A 77 11.57 14.90 1.71
CA LEU A 77 11.36 14.85 3.16
C LEU A 77 12.39 13.93 3.84
N LYS A 78 12.54 14.13 5.14
CA LYS A 78 13.23 13.19 6.01
C LYS A 78 12.24 12.28 6.70
N LYS A 79 12.67 11.09 7.13
CA LYS A 79 11.79 10.14 7.82
C LYS A 79 11.15 10.70 9.10
N GLU A 80 11.84 11.60 9.77
CA GLU A 80 11.40 12.27 10.99
C GLU A 80 10.22 13.23 10.77
N GLU A 81 9.99 13.64 9.52
CA GLU A 81 8.84 14.47 9.14
C GLU A 81 7.57 13.63 8.89
N ILE A 82 7.73 12.31 8.76
CA ILE A 82 6.61 11.39 8.62
C ILE A 82 6.08 11.02 10.00
N ARG A 83 4.85 11.43 10.27
CA ARG A 83 4.24 11.23 11.59
C ARG A 83 3.75 9.81 11.82
N TYR A 84 3.15 9.20 10.78
CA TYR A 84 2.56 7.86 10.84
C TYR A 84 2.75 7.10 9.53
N LEU A 85 2.82 5.78 9.66
CA LEU A 85 2.73 4.80 8.57
C LEU A 85 1.38 4.09 8.67
N PHE A 86 0.67 4.01 7.55
CA PHE A 86 -0.48 3.15 7.36
C PHE A 86 -0.08 2.10 6.32
N SER A 87 0.20 0.89 6.77
CA SER A 87 0.79 -0.12 5.88
C SER A 87 0.30 -1.52 6.20
N GLY A 88 0.31 -2.37 5.18
CA GLY A 88 0.06 -3.79 5.31
C GLY A 88 0.60 -4.57 4.11
N ASP A 89 0.82 -5.85 4.32
CA ASP A 89 1.08 -6.81 3.25
C ASP A 89 -0.20 -7.58 2.90
N LEU A 90 -0.22 -8.23 1.75
CA LEU A 90 -1.43 -8.87 1.23
C LEU A 90 -1.93 -10.00 2.14
N LEU A 91 -1.07 -10.94 2.49
CA LEU A 91 -1.43 -12.15 3.25
C LEU A 91 -0.44 -12.50 4.37
N GLY A 92 0.66 -11.78 4.51
CA GLY A 92 1.72 -12.06 5.47
C GLY A 92 1.41 -11.63 6.91
N GLN A 93 0.16 -11.23 7.21
CA GLN A 93 -0.29 -10.83 8.55
C GLN A 93 0.59 -9.73 9.17
N ASN A 94 1.03 -8.78 8.35
CA ASN A 94 1.95 -7.69 8.71
C ASN A 94 3.39 -8.14 9.08
N ILE A 95 3.80 -9.34 8.75
CA ILE A 95 5.19 -9.79 8.97
C ILE A 95 6.13 -8.98 8.10
N ALA A 96 5.91 -8.97 6.78
CA ALA A 96 6.72 -8.20 5.85
C ALA A 96 6.71 -6.70 6.18
N THR A 97 5.54 -6.17 6.51
CA THR A 97 5.34 -4.78 6.91
C THR A 97 6.13 -4.42 8.16
N SER A 98 6.01 -5.23 9.21
CA SER A 98 6.66 -4.95 10.48
C SER A 98 8.19 -5.00 10.37
N PHE A 99 8.73 -6.04 9.76
CA PHE A 99 10.18 -6.19 9.61
C PHE A 99 10.77 -5.21 8.58
N GLY A 100 10.05 -4.93 7.49
CA GLY A 100 10.52 -3.99 6.47
C GLY A 100 10.60 -2.54 6.95
N LEU A 101 9.72 -2.14 7.87
CA LEU A 101 9.57 -0.74 8.25
C LEU A 101 10.14 -0.40 9.64
N MET A 102 10.51 -1.40 10.46
CA MET A 102 10.96 -1.20 11.84
C MET A 102 12.18 -0.27 11.96
N ASP A 103 13.10 -0.31 11.02
CA ASP A 103 14.33 0.50 11.04
C ASP A 103 14.07 2.00 10.90
N TYR A 104 12.92 2.37 10.35
CA TYR A 104 12.55 3.77 10.22
C TYR A 104 12.07 4.40 11.51
N GLN A 105 11.62 3.59 12.47
CA GLN A 105 11.15 4.03 13.79
C GLN A 105 10.00 5.05 13.70
N VAL A 106 9.18 4.96 12.68
CA VAL A 106 7.95 5.75 12.50
C VAL A 106 6.78 4.95 13.06
N PRO A 107 5.86 5.55 13.85
CA PRO A 107 4.68 4.85 14.36
C PRO A 107 3.87 4.21 13.24
N LEU A 108 3.63 2.90 13.33
CA LEU A 108 2.97 2.08 12.33
C LEU A 108 1.55 1.71 12.76
N PHE A 109 0.59 1.96 11.90
CA PHE A 109 -0.73 1.34 11.92
C PHE A 109 -0.73 0.19 10.91
N GLY A 110 -0.61 -1.04 11.42
CA GLY A 110 -0.66 -2.25 10.61
C GLY A 110 -2.08 -2.53 10.13
N LEU A 111 -2.25 -2.67 8.83
CA LEU A 111 -3.54 -2.92 8.19
C LEU A 111 -3.55 -4.34 7.60
N TYR A 112 -4.68 -5.01 7.70
CA TYR A 112 -4.81 -6.37 7.18
C TYR A 112 -6.17 -6.57 6.51
N GLY A 113 -6.32 -5.96 5.34
CA GLY A 113 -7.54 -5.99 4.54
C GLY A 113 -7.37 -6.71 3.20
N ALA A 114 -6.30 -7.50 3.02
CA ALA A 114 -5.95 -8.14 1.75
C ALA A 114 -5.98 -7.11 0.59
N CYS A 115 -6.82 -7.32 -0.42
CA CYS A 115 -6.92 -6.43 -1.59
C CYS A 115 -7.39 -5.00 -1.24
N SER A 116 -8.05 -4.79 -0.10
CA SER A 116 -8.52 -3.47 0.33
C SER A 116 -7.47 -2.64 1.07
N THR A 117 -6.35 -3.25 1.48
CA THR A 117 -5.32 -2.60 2.32
C THR A 117 -4.82 -1.28 1.73
N CYS A 118 -4.64 -1.19 0.41
CA CYS A 118 -4.22 0.05 -0.23
C CYS A 118 -5.25 1.17 -0.07
N GLY A 119 -6.51 0.88 -0.33
CA GLY A 119 -7.62 1.82 -0.15
C GLY A 119 -7.80 2.24 1.32
N GLU A 120 -7.66 1.30 2.25
CA GLU A 120 -7.70 1.57 3.69
C GLU A 120 -6.57 2.49 4.12
N ALA A 121 -5.33 2.19 3.71
CA ALA A 121 -4.16 3.01 4.02
C ALA A 121 -4.31 4.45 3.52
N LEU A 122 -4.73 4.61 2.25
CA LEU A 122 -4.98 5.93 1.67
C LEU A 122 -6.10 6.68 2.39
N SER A 123 -7.20 5.99 2.72
CA SER A 123 -8.34 6.60 3.42
C SER A 123 -7.98 7.05 4.82
N LEU A 124 -7.35 6.19 5.61
CA LEU A 124 -6.94 6.51 6.99
C LEU A 124 -5.87 7.60 7.01
N GLY A 125 -4.89 7.52 6.10
CA GLY A 125 -3.88 8.55 5.94
C GLY A 125 -4.49 9.91 5.57
N ALA A 126 -5.45 9.93 4.65
CA ALA A 126 -6.16 11.14 4.27
C ALA A 126 -6.97 11.74 5.42
N MET A 127 -7.70 10.90 6.18
CA MET A 127 -8.41 11.35 7.38
C MET A 127 -7.45 11.95 8.40
N CYS A 128 -6.31 11.32 8.63
CA CYS A 128 -5.29 11.78 9.58
C CYS A 128 -4.75 13.16 9.21
N VAL A 129 -4.40 13.39 7.94
CA VAL A 129 -3.91 14.68 7.45
C VAL A 129 -5.02 15.75 7.48
N ALA A 130 -6.22 15.42 7.00
CA ALA A 130 -7.34 16.34 6.95
C ALA A 130 -7.79 16.79 8.36
N ALA A 131 -7.74 15.88 9.33
CA ALA A 131 -8.05 16.17 10.74
C ALA A 131 -6.94 16.96 11.46
N GLY A 132 -5.76 17.12 10.84
CA GLY A 132 -4.65 17.85 11.42
C GLY A 132 -3.80 17.06 12.42
N TYR A 133 -3.96 15.74 12.49
CA TYR A 133 -3.11 14.88 13.34
C TYR A 133 -1.68 14.71 12.81
N ALA A 134 -1.48 14.98 11.52
CA ALA A 134 -0.18 14.91 10.88
C ALA A 134 -0.07 15.91 9.73
N ASP A 135 1.15 16.40 9.47
CA ASP A 135 1.46 17.15 8.27
C ASP A 135 1.80 16.22 7.10
N TYR A 136 2.52 15.14 7.40
CA TYR A 136 2.83 14.08 6.44
C TYR A 136 2.65 12.70 7.05
N VAL A 137 2.07 11.81 6.27
CA VAL A 137 1.96 10.36 6.55
C VAL A 137 2.33 9.58 5.31
N VAL A 138 2.66 8.30 5.47
CA VAL A 138 2.84 7.39 4.35
C VAL A 138 1.78 6.31 4.40
N ALA A 139 1.08 6.14 3.28
CA ALA A 139 0.17 5.02 3.02
C ALA A 139 0.87 4.08 2.03
N MET A 140 0.97 2.79 2.36
CA MET A 140 1.68 1.85 1.49
C MET A 140 1.19 0.41 1.66
N THR A 141 1.50 -0.42 0.68
CA THR A 141 1.17 -1.85 0.69
C THR A 141 2.18 -2.64 -0.10
N SER A 142 2.19 -3.96 0.13
CA SER A 142 2.97 -4.89 -0.66
C SER A 142 2.23 -6.19 -0.95
N SER A 143 2.75 -6.92 -1.89
CA SER A 143 2.45 -8.32 -2.13
C SER A 143 3.68 -9.01 -2.72
N HIS A 144 3.78 -10.32 -2.52
CA HIS A 144 4.82 -11.14 -3.12
C HIS A 144 4.25 -12.52 -3.44
N PHE A 145 4.42 -12.97 -4.71
CA PHE A 145 3.82 -14.22 -5.21
C PHE A 145 4.20 -15.48 -4.43
N ALA A 146 5.37 -15.48 -3.81
CA ALA A 146 5.96 -16.64 -3.16
C ALA A 146 6.01 -16.58 -1.63
N SER A 147 5.66 -15.44 -1.00
CA SER A 147 5.54 -15.34 0.46
C SER A 147 4.27 -16.04 0.96
N ALA A 148 3.48 -15.46 1.81
CA ALA A 148 2.25 -16.05 2.31
C ALA A 148 1.23 -16.43 1.22
N GLU A 149 1.24 -15.75 0.06
CA GLU A 149 0.37 -16.04 -1.08
C GLU A 149 0.54 -17.48 -1.58
N LYS A 150 1.77 -17.96 -1.68
CA LYS A 150 2.06 -19.32 -2.12
C LYS A 150 1.44 -20.38 -1.21
N GLN A 151 1.46 -20.13 0.09
CA GLN A 151 0.86 -21.01 1.09
C GLN A 151 -0.67 -21.02 0.99
N PHE A 152 -1.30 -19.87 0.79
CA PHE A 152 -2.76 -19.77 0.70
C PHE A 152 -3.33 -20.32 -0.59
N ARG A 153 -2.71 -20.04 -1.73
CA ARG A 153 -3.21 -20.45 -3.05
C ARG A 153 -2.87 -21.88 -3.40
N PHE A 154 -1.63 -22.27 -3.12
CA PHE A 154 -1.07 -23.57 -3.46
C PHE A 154 -0.34 -24.10 -2.22
N PRO A 155 -1.09 -24.59 -1.22
CA PRO A 155 -0.50 -25.08 0.01
C PRO A 155 0.59 -26.09 -0.25
N LEU A 156 1.80 -25.79 0.21
CA LEU A 156 3.01 -26.59 -0.05
C LEU A 156 2.91 -28.00 0.55
N GLU A 157 2.17 -28.13 1.65
CA GLU A 157 1.94 -29.41 2.35
C GLU A 157 1.25 -30.44 1.44
N TYR A 158 0.45 -30.00 0.50
CA TYR A 158 -0.26 -30.88 -0.43
C TYR A 158 0.50 -31.11 -1.74
N ALA A 159 1.75 -30.63 -1.86
CA ALA A 159 2.56 -30.68 -3.07
C ALA A 159 1.80 -30.19 -4.32
N ASN A 160 0.89 -29.26 -4.17
CA ASN A 160 0.08 -28.74 -5.26
C ASN A 160 0.93 -27.97 -6.26
N GLN A 161 0.74 -28.26 -7.55
CA GLN A 161 1.33 -27.49 -8.62
C GLN A 161 0.36 -26.45 -9.12
N ARG A 162 0.91 -25.26 -9.42
CA ARG A 162 0.13 -24.19 -10.03
C ARG A 162 -0.30 -24.58 -11.44
N PRO A 163 -1.60 -24.60 -11.77
CA PRO A 163 -2.04 -24.86 -13.14
C PRO A 163 -1.61 -23.72 -14.08
N MET A 164 -1.39 -24.05 -15.35
CA MET A 164 -0.96 -23.05 -16.35
C MET A 164 -1.96 -21.90 -16.55
N SER A 165 -3.23 -22.14 -16.24
CA SER A 165 -4.29 -21.13 -16.33
C SER A 165 -4.42 -20.22 -15.11
N ALA A 166 -3.69 -20.49 -14.02
CA ALA A 166 -3.76 -19.67 -12.83
C ALA A 166 -3.02 -18.34 -13.03
N THR A 167 -3.61 -17.25 -12.56
CA THR A 167 -2.96 -15.94 -12.51
C THR A 167 -1.88 -15.88 -11.42
N TRP A 168 -0.86 -15.07 -11.63
CA TRP A 168 0.12 -14.76 -10.62
C TRP A 168 -0.37 -13.59 -9.75
N THR A 169 -0.03 -13.64 -8.46
CA THR A 169 -0.11 -12.44 -7.63
C THR A 169 1.03 -11.51 -8.00
N VAL A 170 0.76 -10.24 -8.03
CA VAL A 170 1.77 -9.21 -8.28
C VAL A 170 2.83 -9.25 -7.19
N THR A 171 4.09 -9.17 -7.60
CA THR A 171 5.20 -8.91 -6.70
C THR A 171 5.55 -7.44 -6.76
N GLY A 172 5.29 -6.72 -5.68
CA GLY A 172 5.57 -5.30 -5.65
C GLY A 172 5.12 -4.62 -4.37
N SER A 173 5.57 -3.38 -4.23
CA SER A 173 5.15 -2.45 -3.19
C SER A 173 4.89 -1.08 -3.78
N GLY A 174 3.79 -0.46 -3.34
CA GLY A 174 3.44 0.91 -3.64
C GLY A 174 3.39 1.76 -2.37
N ALA A 175 4.04 2.92 -2.39
CA ALA A 175 4.05 3.86 -1.28
C ALA A 175 3.62 5.25 -1.74
N TYR A 176 2.82 5.94 -0.92
CA TYR A 176 2.29 7.27 -1.17
C TYR A 176 2.54 8.17 0.03
N VAL A 177 3.24 9.28 -0.17
CA VAL A 177 3.34 10.33 0.84
C VAL A 177 2.13 11.23 0.72
N LEU A 178 1.32 11.30 1.77
CA LEU A 178 0.16 12.17 1.86
C LEU A 178 0.48 13.37 2.75
N GLY A 179 0.02 14.55 2.36
CA GLY A 179 0.27 15.76 3.13
C GLY A 179 -0.58 16.95 2.70
N LYS A 180 -0.35 18.08 3.36
CA LYS A 180 -1.03 19.36 3.05
C LYS A 180 -0.38 20.11 1.89
N ARG A 181 0.85 19.76 1.52
CA ARG A 181 1.59 20.40 0.41
C ARG A 181 0.91 20.08 -0.91
N LYS A 182 0.53 21.10 -1.67
CA LYS A 182 -0.13 20.97 -2.98
C LYS A 182 0.71 20.17 -3.97
N SER A 183 0.05 19.31 -4.70
CA SER A 183 0.58 18.52 -5.81
C SER A 183 -0.49 18.38 -6.91
N ASN A 184 -0.18 17.62 -7.95
CA ASN A 184 -1.11 17.40 -9.08
C ASN A 184 -2.26 16.42 -8.74
N ALA A 185 -2.20 15.73 -7.61
CA ALA A 185 -3.21 14.74 -7.20
C ALA A 185 -3.61 14.98 -5.74
N CYS A 186 -4.91 14.90 -5.47
CA CYS A 186 -5.45 15.00 -4.11
C CYS A 186 -6.57 13.98 -3.89
N ILE A 187 -6.80 13.66 -2.63
CA ILE A 187 -7.88 12.76 -2.20
C ILE A 187 -9.05 13.64 -1.74
N THR A 188 -10.07 13.78 -2.59
CA THR A 188 -11.25 14.61 -2.29
C THR A 188 -12.33 13.85 -1.54
N VAL A 189 -12.44 12.56 -1.81
CA VAL A 189 -13.46 11.67 -1.24
C VAL A 189 -12.83 10.33 -0.88
N SER A 190 -13.25 9.78 0.26
CA SER A 190 -13.05 8.39 0.62
C SER A 190 -14.41 7.70 0.71
N TYR A 191 -14.55 6.55 0.09
CA TYR A 191 -15.76 5.75 0.09
C TYR A 191 -15.45 4.35 0.61
N THR A 192 -16.18 3.92 1.63
CA THR A 192 -16.01 2.59 2.21
C THR A 192 -17.18 1.72 1.79
N HIS A 193 -16.88 0.59 1.15
CA HIS A 193 -17.86 -0.39 0.70
C HIS A 193 -17.66 -1.71 1.43
N LEU A 194 -18.75 -2.29 1.92
CA LEU A 194 -18.69 -3.54 2.70
C LEU A 194 -18.50 -4.80 1.83
N ARG A 195 -18.43 -4.66 0.51
CA ARG A 195 -18.31 -5.77 -0.43
C ARG A 195 -16.93 -5.77 -1.10
N ALA A 196 -15.88 -5.87 -0.30
CA ALA A 196 -14.50 -5.90 -0.82
C ALA A 196 -14.22 -7.09 -1.77
N HIS A 197 -15.05 -8.12 -1.73
CA HIS A 197 -14.97 -9.31 -2.59
C HIS A 197 -16.27 -9.51 -3.36
N GLU A 198 -16.67 -8.53 -4.16
CA GLU A 198 -17.80 -8.70 -5.05
C GLU A 198 -17.47 -9.74 -6.12
N THR A 199 -18.27 -10.78 -6.16
CA THR A 199 -18.29 -11.69 -7.31
C THR A 199 -19.06 -11.04 -8.47
N LEU A 200 -18.80 -11.46 -9.70
CA LEU A 200 -19.55 -11.01 -10.90
C LEU A 200 -21.07 -11.03 -10.72
N ALA A 201 -21.60 -11.89 -9.86
CA ALA A 201 -23.02 -11.97 -9.54
C ALA A 201 -23.57 -10.75 -8.77
N ASN A 202 -22.72 -9.91 -8.20
CA ASN A 202 -23.09 -8.72 -7.44
C ASN A 202 -22.90 -7.41 -8.22
N LEU A 203 -22.48 -7.50 -9.48
CA LEU A 203 -22.26 -6.34 -10.37
C LEU A 203 -23.46 -6.07 -11.28
N VAL A 204 -24.60 -6.74 -11.07
CA VAL A 204 -25.85 -6.56 -11.81
C VAL A 204 -26.85 -5.74 -10.99
#